data_c09777580e7eaeccef459bbc8291c170
#
_entry.id   c09777580e7eaeccef459bbc8291c170
#
_cell.length_a   1.000
_cell.length_b   1.000
_cell.length_c   1.000
_cell.angle_alpha   90.00
_cell.angle_beta   90.00
_cell.angle_gamma   90.00
#
_symmetry.space_group_name_H-M   'P 1'
#
loop_
_entity.id
_entity.type
_entity.pdbx_description
1 polymer ?
#
loop_
_entity_poly.entity_id
_entity_poly.type
_entity_poly.pdbx_seq_one_letter_code
_entity_poly.pdbx_strand_id
1 'polypeptide(L)'
;VSSIPSTTPKTPSRKLGIPLVLTAGIFWSSGGLIYRLIDEATPWQVLFYRSGALWLMLCLWLVIRYRLKTKQIFFWAGLPAVIGGLCLAVAFTGFILALEFTAVANALFILAAAPFFTALLGRTFLGEQITRLTWACMMVAAAGLAVMTGGELALGRGLGELFALMAALGFSGLAVSLRTRQGTDMLPAIFFGSLFAVLFAAVGIALSDSGLIVTPIDLAYSSSMGLFQVGVGFLLFTVGARHLLAVELTLLSLTEIIAGPILVWIVIGEVPSLGAFAGGFLILGAIVTMALLGASTPAARSRPVS
;
A
#
# COMPACT_ATOMS: atom_id res chain seq x y z
N VAL A 1 -0.78 6.91 -40.81
CA VAL A 1 -1.55 7.34 -39.64
C VAL A 1 -2.46 6.18 -39.25
N SER A 2 -1.95 5.21 -38.49
CA SER A 2 -2.73 4.08 -38.02
C SER A 2 -3.53 4.54 -36.79
N SER A 3 -4.85 4.56 -36.92
CA SER A 3 -5.82 4.82 -35.88
C SER A 3 -5.55 3.93 -34.66
N ILE A 4 -5.17 4.56 -33.55
CA ILE A 4 -5.12 3.96 -32.23
C ILE A 4 -6.53 3.47 -31.91
N PRO A 5 -6.74 2.21 -31.51
CA PRO A 5 -8.05 1.82 -31.03
C PRO A 5 -8.36 2.70 -29.84
N SER A 6 -9.35 3.56 -29.95
CA SER A 6 -9.92 4.34 -28.88
C SER A 6 -10.55 3.36 -27.90
N THR A 7 -9.76 2.90 -26.93
CA THR A 7 -10.37 2.42 -25.69
C THR A 7 -10.98 3.67 -25.07
N THR A 8 -12.26 3.90 -25.34
CA THR A 8 -13.05 4.89 -24.61
C THR A 8 -12.68 4.79 -23.14
N PRO A 9 -12.23 5.85 -22.49
CA PRO A 9 -11.93 5.81 -21.09
C PRO A 9 -13.20 5.40 -20.39
N LYS A 10 -13.25 4.16 -19.86
CA LYS A 10 -14.38 3.70 -19.07
C LYS A 10 -14.53 4.72 -17.96
N THR A 11 -15.73 5.34 -17.90
CA THR A 11 -16.07 6.28 -16.82
C THR A 11 -15.67 5.68 -15.47
N PRO A 12 -14.98 6.43 -14.60
CA PRO A 12 -14.58 5.94 -13.31
C PRO A 12 -15.77 5.33 -12.58
N SER A 13 -15.72 4.03 -12.30
CA SER A 13 -16.79 3.32 -11.61
C SER A 13 -16.34 3.01 -10.19
N ARG A 14 -16.79 3.83 -9.24
CA ARG A 14 -16.53 3.63 -7.82
C ARG A 14 -16.95 2.22 -7.34
N LYS A 15 -18.04 1.68 -7.91
CA LYS A 15 -18.52 0.32 -7.63
C LYS A 15 -17.49 -0.77 -7.98
N LEU A 16 -16.59 -0.52 -8.93
CA LEU A 16 -15.50 -1.41 -9.29
C LEU A 16 -14.26 -1.16 -8.42
N GLY A 17 -13.95 0.10 -8.11
CA GLY A 17 -12.77 0.47 -7.35
C GLY A 17 -12.80 -0.06 -5.91
N ILE A 18 -13.94 0.03 -5.23
CA ILE A 18 -14.09 -0.39 -3.83
C ILE A 18 -13.71 -1.86 -3.62
N PRO A 19 -14.35 -2.85 -4.29
CA PRO A 19 -14.01 -4.26 -4.04
C PRO A 19 -12.54 -4.59 -4.40
N LEU A 20 -11.98 -3.93 -5.40
CA LEU A 20 -10.57 -4.14 -5.75
C LEU A 20 -9.63 -3.72 -4.62
N VAL A 21 -9.86 -2.55 -4.01
CA VAL A 21 -9.01 -2.06 -2.92
C VAL A 21 -9.24 -2.84 -1.62
N LEU A 22 -10.48 -3.20 -1.30
CA LEU A 22 -10.77 -4.07 -0.15
C LEU A 22 -10.07 -5.43 -0.28
N THR A 23 -10.13 -6.04 -1.47
CA THR A 23 -9.44 -7.31 -1.75
C THR A 23 -7.92 -7.15 -1.68
N ALA A 24 -7.36 -6.02 -2.13
CA ALA A 24 -5.94 -5.72 -1.98
C ALA A 24 -5.54 -5.71 -0.50
N GLY A 25 -6.33 -5.08 0.37
CA GLY A 25 -6.12 -5.07 1.82
C GLY A 25 -6.12 -6.48 2.44
N ILE A 26 -7.00 -7.37 1.96
CA ILE A 26 -7.02 -8.78 2.41
C ILE A 26 -5.71 -9.48 2.02
N PHE A 27 -5.21 -9.28 0.80
CA PHE A 27 -3.91 -9.85 0.41
C PHE A 27 -2.78 -9.32 1.28
N TRP A 28 -2.75 -8.01 1.55
CA TRP A 28 -1.71 -7.39 2.37
C TRP A 28 -1.72 -7.87 3.82
N SER A 29 -2.87 -8.21 4.37
CA SER A 29 -3.03 -8.66 5.75
C SER A 29 -2.23 -9.93 6.09
N SER A 30 -1.87 -10.74 5.08
CA SER A 30 -1.01 -11.91 5.26
C SER A 30 0.46 -11.56 5.55
N GLY A 31 0.86 -10.29 5.33
CA GLY A 31 2.25 -9.88 5.44
C GLY A 31 2.84 -10.04 6.83
N GLY A 32 2.12 -9.62 7.88
CA GLY A 32 2.57 -9.79 9.26
C GLY A 32 2.71 -11.25 9.68
N LEU A 33 1.79 -12.12 9.22
CA LEU A 33 1.85 -13.56 9.47
C LEU A 33 3.07 -14.18 8.82
N ILE A 34 3.28 -13.92 7.50
CA ILE A 34 4.41 -14.51 6.77
C ILE A 34 5.74 -13.98 7.32
N TYR A 35 5.83 -12.68 7.67
CA TYR A 35 7.03 -12.11 8.25
C TYR A 35 7.44 -12.81 9.56
N ARG A 36 6.47 -13.22 10.39
CA ARG A 36 6.72 -13.98 11.64
C ARG A 36 7.21 -15.41 11.41
N LEU A 37 7.10 -15.95 10.21
CA LEU A 37 7.61 -17.28 9.83
C LEU A 37 9.04 -17.23 9.28
N ILE A 38 9.62 -16.04 9.18
CA ILE A 38 11.01 -15.83 8.75
C ILE A 38 11.88 -15.80 10.00
N ASP A 39 12.85 -16.71 10.09
CA ASP A 39 13.65 -16.92 11.30
C ASP A 39 15.05 -16.28 11.26
N GLU A 40 15.76 -16.42 10.15
CA GLU A 40 17.19 -16.07 10.08
C GLU A 40 17.47 -14.85 9.18
N ALA A 41 16.59 -14.58 8.21
CA ALA A 41 16.81 -13.49 7.26
C ALA A 41 16.68 -12.12 7.91
N THR A 42 17.69 -11.27 7.70
CA THR A 42 17.67 -9.88 8.16
C THR A 42 16.57 -9.07 7.43
N PRO A 43 16.09 -7.96 8.01
CA PRO A 43 15.09 -7.10 7.37
C PRO A 43 15.49 -6.65 5.95
N TRP A 44 16.78 -6.38 5.73
CA TRP A 44 17.29 -6.00 4.42
C TRP A 44 17.23 -7.14 3.40
N GLN A 45 17.53 -8.38 3.82
CA GLN A 45 17.40 -9.56 2.98
C GLN A 45 15.91 -9.83 2.64
N VAL A 46 15.01 -9.74 3.62
CA VAL A 46 13.57 -9.85 3.39
C VAL A 46 13.10 -8.80 2.38
N LEU A 47 13.49 -7.54 2.57
CA LEU A 47 13.15 -6.45 1.64
C LEU A 47 13.67 -6.72 0.23
N PHE A 48 14.92 -7.24 0.12
CA PHE A 48 15.56 -7.56 -1.15
C PHE A 48 14.81 -8.65 -1.91
N TYR A 49 14.59 -9.81 -1.29
CA TYR A 49 13.95 -10.95 -1.94
C TYR A 49 12.46 -10.70 -2.23
N ARG A 50 11.74 -10.09 -1.29
CA ARG A 50 10.35 -9.67 -1.47
C ARG A 50 10.19 -8.71 -2.65
N SER A 51 10.99 -7.64 -2.65
CA SER A 51 10.90 -6.62 -3.71
C SER A 51 11.45 -7.11 -5.03
N GLY A 52 12.49 -7.97 -5.02
CA GLY A 52 13.03 -8.62 -6.20
C GLY A 52 12.04 -9.56 -6.86
N ALA A 53 11.35 -10.39 -6.08
CA ALA A 53 10.29 -11.27 -6.58
C ALA A 53 9.15 -10.49 -7.21
N LEU A 54 8.69 -9.40 -6.55
CA LEU A 54 7.70 -8.48 -7.09
C LEU A 54 8.18 -7.85 -8.41
N TRP A 55 9.39 -7.35 -8.44
CA TRP A 55 9.97 -6.72 -9.64
C TRP A 55 10.04 -7.68 -10.81
N LEU A 56 10.52 -8.90 -10.59
CA LEU A 56 10.57 -9.95 -11.62
C LEU A 56 9.17 -10.32 -12.13
N MET A 57 8.21 -10.45 -11.23
CA MET A 57 6.80 -10.70 -11.58
C MET A 57 6.26 -9.57 -12.46
N LEU A 58 6.53 -8.31 -12.11
CA LEU A 58 6.09 -7.15 -12.89
C LEU A 58 6.80 -7.06 -14.24
N CYS A 59 8.09 -7.40 -14.32
CA CYS A 59 8.81 -7.51 -15.60
C CYS A 59 8.10 -8.49 -16.54
N LEU A 60 7.83 -9.70 -16.01
CA LEU A 60 7.15 -10.74 -16.78
C LEU A 60 5.74 -10.31 -17.19
N TRP A 61 4.96 -9.77 -16.23
CA TRP A 61 3.61 -9.29 -16.49
C TRP A 61 3.57 -8.18 -17.54
N LEU A 62 4.44 -7.18 -17.45
CA LEU A 62 4.50 -6.07 -18.40
C LEU A 62 4.88 -6.56 -19.81
N VAL A 63 5.84 -7.48 -19.91
CA VAL A 63 6.22 -8.07 -21.20
C VAL A 63 5.08 -8.87 -21.82
N ILE A 64 4.43 -9.75 -21.06
CA ILE A 64 3.32 -10.58 -21.53
C ILE A 64 2.12 -9.71 -21.93
N ARG A 65 1.76 -8.75 -21.09
CA ARG A 65 0.54 -7.93 -21.22
C ARG A 65 0.65 -6.88 -22.31
N TYR A 66 1.82 -6.25 -22.44
CA TYR A 66 1.98 -5.07 -23.31
C TYR A 66 2.93 -5.29 -24.47
N ARG A 67 3.75 -6.35 -24.42
CA ARG A 67 4.68 -6.70 -25.51
C ARG A 67 5.47 -5.47 -26.00
N LEU A 68 5.36 -5.16 -27.29
CA LEU A 68 6.04 -4.01 -27.91
C LEU A 68 5.58 -2.63 -27.40
N LYS A 69 4.44 -2.55 -26.71
CA LYS A 69 3.89 -1.30 -26.16
C LYS A 69 4.40 -0.98 -24.74
N THR A 70 5.23 -1.85 -24.16
CA THR A 70 5.77 -1.65 -22.80
C THR A 70 6.46 -0.27 -22.68
N LYS A 71 7.31 0.11 -23.63
CA LYS A 71 7.98 1.43 -23.61
C LYS A 71 6.98 2.60 -23.61
N GLN A 72 5.88 2.47 -24.34
CA GLN A 72 4.85 3.50 -24.40
C GLN A 72 4.17 3.71 -23.05
N ILE A 73 3.91 2.64 -22.29
CA ILE A 73 3.27 2.73 -20.96
C ILE A 73 4.17 3.47 -19.99
N PHE A 74 5.48 3.19 -19.99
CA PHE A 74 6.44 3.92 -19.16
C PHE A 74 6.51 5.40 -19.56
N PHE A 75 6.47 5.71 -20.85
CA PHE A 75 6.44 7.07 -21.33
C PHE A 75 5.17 7.82 -20.90
N TRP A 76 3.98 7.19 -21.02
CA TRP A 76 2.72 7.79 -20.62
C TRP A 76 2.58 7.96 -19.11
N ALA A 77 3.10 7.02 -18.32
CA ALA A 77 3.13 7.12 -16.86
C ALA A 77 4.07 8.25 -16.38
N GLY A 78 5.18 8.46 -17.09
CA GLY A 78 6.08 9.60 -16.93
C GLY A 78 6.66 9.79 -15.54
N LEU A 79 7.03 11.02 -15.23
CA LEU A 79 7.62 11.39 -13.93
C LEU A 79 6.76 11.02 -12.71
N PRO A 80 5.41 11.13 -12.74
CA PRO A 80 4.59 10.67 -11.62
C PRO A 80 4.81 9.20 -11.25
N ALA A 81 5.04 8.31 -12.23
CA ALA A 81 5.33 6.92 -11.92
C ALA A 81 6.68 6.72 -11.21
N VAL A 82 7.68 7.50 -11.57
CA VAL A 82 8.99 7.47 -10.91
C VAL A 82 8.89 7.99 -9.47
N ILE A 83 8.19 9.12 -9.27
CA ILE A 83 7.96 9.71 -7.93
C ILE A 83 7.13 8.74 -7.07
N GLY A 84 6.04 8.20 -7.62
CA GLY A 84 5.22 7.22 -6.92
C GLY A 84 6.00 5.95 -6.58
N GLY A 85 6.89 5.52 -7.48
CA GLY A 85 7.81 4.41 -7.24
C GLY A 85 8.78 4.71 -6.10
N LEU A 86 9.39 5.90 -6.07
CA LEU A 86 10.27 6.29 -4.97
C LEU A 86 9.50 6.31 -3.64
N CYS A 87 8.30 6.89 -3.63
CA CYS A 87 7.42 6.88 -2.47
C CYS A 87 7.09 5.46 -2.00
N LEU A 88 6.83 4.54 -2.93
CA LEU A 88 6.58 3.13 -2.62
C LEU A 88 7.83 2.43 -2.05
N ALA A 89 9.01 2.70 -2.59
CA ALA A 89 10.26 2.15 -2.06
C ALA A 89 10.51 2.62 -0.62
N VAL A 90 10.27 3.90 -0.34
CA VAL A 90 10.32 4.46 1.03
C VAL A 90 9.28 3.75 1.92
N ALA A 91 8.06 3.54 1.41
CA ALA A 91 7.02 2.82 2.16
C ALA A 91 7.42 1.38 2.47
N PHE A 92 7.97 0.64 1.51
CA PHE A 92 8.41 -0.74 1.69
C PHE A 92 9.55 -0.85 2.69
N THR A 93 10.57 0.00 2.54
CA THR A 93 11.71 0.05 3.44
C THR A 93 11.29 0.43 4.85
N GLY A 94 10.51 1.51 4.97
CA GLY A 94 9.99 1.98 6.26
C GLY A 94 9.16 0.92 6.96
N PHE A 95 8.29 0.20 6.24
CA PHE A 95 7.43 -0.83 6.85
C PHE A 95 8.26 -2.02 7.38
N ILE A 96 9.20 -2.56 6.59
CA ILE A 96 10.03 -3.68 7.04
C ILE A 96 10.91 -3.28 8.22
N LEU A 97 11.53 -2.10 8.18
CA LEU A 97 12.33 -1.61 9.31
C LEU A 97 11.47 -1.28 10.53
N ALA A 98 10.23 -0.81 10.34
CA ALA A 98 9.33 -0.61 11.47
C ALA A 98 9.02 -1.93 12.19
N LEU A 99 8.78 -3.02 11.45
CA LEU A 99 8.54 -4.34 12.03
C LEU A 99 9.74 -4.88 12.83
N GLU A 100 10.94 -4.46 12.48
CA GLU A 100 12.16 -4.82 13.23
C GLU A 100 12.30 -4.04 14.54
N PHE A 101 12.01 -2.73 14.52
CA PHE A 101 12.31 -1.84 15.64
C PHE A 101 11.12 -1.54 16.55
N THR A 102 9.89 -1.93 16.18
CA THR A 102 8.70 -1.73 17.02
C THR A 102 7.72 -2.90 16.89
N ALA A 103 6.76 -2.97 17.81
CA ALA A 103 5.72 -3.99 17.72
C ALA A 103 4.87 -3.80 16.46
N VAL A 104 4.44 -4.91 15.86
CA VAL A 104 3.60 -4.89 14.64
C VAL A 104 2.37 -3.99 14.82
N ALA A 105 1.74 -4.05 16.00
CA ALA A 105 0.59 -3.21 16.34
C ALA A 105 0.91 -1.70 16.26
N ASN A 106 2.08 -1.28 16.78
CA ASN A 106 2.51 0.11 16.74
C ASN A 106 2.81 0.55 15.28
N ALA A 107 3.49 -0.29 14.51
CA ALA A 107 3.78 -0.02 13.10
C ALA A 107 2.47 0.16 12.31
N LEU A 108 1.51 -0.73 12.46
CA LEU A 108 0.20 -0.65 11.81
C LEU A 108 -0.63 0.55 12.32
N PHE A 109 -0.53 0.89 13.63
CA PHE A 109 -1.17 2.07 14.17
C PHE A 109 -0.71 3.35 13.47
N ILE A 110 0.59 3.52 13.32
CA ILE A 110 1.15 4.70 12.67
C ILE A 110 0.86 4.68 11.15
N LEU A 111 0.92 3.50 10.53
CA LEU A 111 0.59 3.33 9.11
C LEU A 111 -0.87 3.73 8.81
N ALA A 112 -1.78 3.49 9.76
CA ALA A 112 -3.19 3.88 9.62
C ALA A 112 -3.42 5.41 9.67
N ALA A 113 -2.39 6.21 9.95
CA ALA A 113 -2.42 7.65 9.73
C ALA A 113 -2.30 8.02 8.23
N ALA A 114 -1.99 7.07 7.34
CA ALA A 114 -1.86 7.32 5.91
C ALA A 114 -3.06 8.06 5.27
N PRO A 115 -4.34 7.80 5.59
CA PRO A 115 -5.45 8.58 5.05
C PRO A 115 -5.36 10.07 5.34
N PHE A 116 -4.85 10.47 6.53
CA PHE A 116 -4.67 11.89 6.89
C PHE A 116 -3.58 12.54 6.03
N PHE A 117 -2.43 11.87 5.86
CA PHE A 117 -1.37 12.36 4.97
C PHE A 117 -1.83 12.40 3.52
N THR A 118 -2.56 11.38 3.08
CA THR A 118 -3.12 11.33 1.71
C THR A 118 -4.14 12.45 1.49
N ALA A 119 -4.96 12.75 2.49
CA ALA A 119 -5.90 13.86 2.45
C ALA A 119 -5.17 15.21 2.27
N LEU A 120 -4.11 15.43 3.05
CA LEU A 120 -3.30 16.64 2.95
C LEU A 120 -2.60 16.76 1.59
N LEU A 121 -1.92 15.69 1.16
CA LEU A 121 -1.22 15.65 -0.13
C LEU A 121 -2.18 15.72 -1.31
N GLY A 122 -3.32 15.02 -1.26
CA GLY A 122 -4.36 15.05 -2.29
C GLY A 122 -4.98 16.42 -2.46
N ARG A 123 -5.22 17.14 -1.35
CA ARG A 123 -5.69 18.53 -1.39
C ARG A 123 -4.65 19.46 -2.01
N THR A 124 -3.37 19.30 -1.64
CA THR A 124 -2.28 20.20 -2.07
C THR A 124 -1.92 19.98 -3.55
N PHE A 125 -1.78 18.72 -3.98
CA PHE A 125 -1.27 18.39 -5.31
C PHE A 125 -2.35 18.07 -6.35
N LEU A 126 -3.52 17.57 -5.92
CA LEU A 126 -4.60 17.19 -6.82
C LEU A 126 -5.80 18.13 -6.74
N GLY A 127 -5.83 19.06 -5.76
CA GLY A 127 -7.01 19.91 -5.51
C GLY A 127 -8.23 19.10 -5.04
N GLU A 128 -8.05 17.88 -4.52
CA GLU A 128 -9.14 17.05 -4.04
C GLU A 128 -9.81 17.69 -2.82
N GLN A 129 -11.14 17.79 -2.86
CA GLN A 129 -11.92 18.27 -1.73
C GLN A 129 -12.37 17.11 -0.88
N ILE A 130 -11.97 17.14 0.39
CA ILE A 130 -12.34 16.09 1.35
C ILE A 130 -13.69 16.43 1.95
N THR A 131 -14.65 15.52 1.78
CA THR A 131 -15.99 15.70 2.33
C THR A 131 -16.00 15.57 3.85
N ARG A 132 -17.00 16.15 4.52
CA ARG A 132 -17.19 15.98 5.97
C ARG A 132 -17.36 14.52 6.35
N LEU A 133 -18.00 13.72 5.48
CA LEU A 133 -18.15 12.28 5.67
C LEU A 133 -16.78 11.57 5.69
N THR A 134 -15.91 11.90 4.74
CA THR A 134 -14.55 11.32 4.69
C THR A 134 -13.77 11.64 5.96
N TRP A 135 -13.84 12.89 6.44
CA TRP A 135 -13.23 13.27 7.71
C TRP A 135 -13.81 12.49 8.90
N ALA A 136 -15.12 12.33 8.96
CA ALA A 136 -15.76 11.54 10.00
C ALA A 136 -15.30 10.07 9.97
N CYS A 137 -15.26 9.44 8.78
CA CYS A 137 -14.76 8.08 8.61
C CYS A 137 -13.28 7.94 9.05
N MET A 138 -12.43 8.91 8.71
CA MET A 138 -11.03 8.91 9.15
C MET A 138 -10.91 8.99 10.68
N MET A 139 -11.69 9.87 11.31
CA MET A 139 -11.70 10.01 12.77
C MET A 139 -12.22 8.77 13.48
N VAL A 140 -13.28 8.14 12.94
CA VAL A 140 -13.81 6.87 13.48
C VAL A 140 -12.79 5.74 13.31
N ALA A 141 -12.13 5.65 12.18
CA ALA A 141 -11.08 4.67 11.95
C ALA A 141 -9.89 4.86 12.91
N ALA A 142 -9.45 6.10 13.13
CA ALA A 142 -8.40 6.43 14.08
C ALA A 142 -8.79 6.08 15.53
N ALA A 143 -10.03 6.37 15.93
CA ALA A 143 -10.55 5.98 17.24
C ALA A 143 -10.61 4.45 17.38
N GLY A 144 -11.09 3.75 16.37
CA GLY A 144 -11.14 2.28 16.34
C GLY A 144 -9.75 1.67 16.50
N LEU A 145 -8.76 2.24 15.84
CA LEU A 145 -7.37 1.79 15.95
C LEU A 145 -6.80 2.04 17.37
N ALA A 146 -7.07 3.20 17.96
CA ALA A 146 -6.69 3.50 19.35
C ALA A 146 -7.30 2.50 20.35
N VAL A 147 -8.57 2.10 20.14
CA VAL A 147 -9.23 1.06 20.93
C VAL A 147 -8.61 -0.31 20.71
N MET A 148 -8.28 -0.66 19.45
CA MET A 148 -7.69 -1.93 19.08
C MET A 148 -6.33 -2.15 19.72
N THR A 149 -5.52 -1.11 19.80
CA THR A 149 -4.18 -1.16 20.42
C THR A 149 -4.21 -1.14 21.94
N GLY A 150 -5.40 -0.92 22.56
CA GLY A 150 -5.61 -1.04 24.01
C GLY A 150 -4.79 -0.07 24.86
N GLY A 151 -4.23 0.99 24.28
CA GLY A 151 -3.31 1.87 24.99
C GLY A 151 -1.92 1.29 25.22
N GLU A 152 -1.62 0.10 24.72
CA GLU A 152 -0.28 -0.52 24.73
C GLU A 152 0.69 0.15 23.74
N LEU A 153 0.36 1.36 23.32
CA LEU A 153 1.26 2.22 22.57
C LEU A 153 2.45 2.57 23.47
N ALA A 154 3.43 1.70 23.47
CA ALA A 154 4.76 2.06 23.93
C ALA A 154 5.36 3.08 22.95
N LEU A 155 4.77 4.27 22.93
CA LEU A 155 5.38 5.44 22.30
C LEU A 155 6.68 5.69 23.04
N GLY A 156 7.81 5.38 22.42
CA GLY A 156 9.03 5.75 23.10
C GLY A 156 10.34 5.09 22.76
N ARG A 157 10.43 4.31 21.68
CA ARG A 157 11.73 3.83 21.24
C ARG A 157 12.23 4.49 19.92
N GLY A 158 11.50 5.46 19.41
CA GLY A 158 11.93 6.46 18.40
C GLY A 158 12.13 5.93 16.98
N LEU A 159 12.92 4.91 16.74
CA LEU A 159 13.29 4.49 15.39
C LEU A 159 12.18 3.72 14.65
N GLY A 160 11.50 2.80 15.32
CA GLY A 160 10.43 2.01 14.70
C GLY A 160 9.24 2.88 14.30
N GLU A 161 8.87 3.82 15.17
CA GLU A 161 7.81 4.79 14.92
C GLU A 161 8.17 5.74 13.76
N LEU A 162 9.43 6.16 13.68
CA LEU A 162 9.93 6.98 12.57
C LEU A 162 9.84 6.21 11.25
N PHE A 163 10.25 4.95 11.22
CA PHE A 163 10.13 4.11 10.02
C PHE A 163 8.67 3.84 9.64
N ALA A 164 7.78 3.62 10.61
CA ALA A 164 6.35 3.50 10.36
C ALA A 164 5.74 4.79 9.79
N LEU A 165 6.16 5.95 10.28
CA LEU A 165 5.75 7.25 9.75
C LEU A 165 6.25 7.46 8.32
N MET A 166 7.51 7.09 8.03
CA MET A 166 8.06 7.09 6.67
C MET A 166 7.24 6.18 5.75
N ALA A 167 6.83 4.99 6.24
CA ALA A 167 5.99 4.08 5.49
C ALA A 167 4.62 4.70 5.17
N ALA A 168 3.97 5.33 6.15
CA ALA A 168 2.69 6.01 5.96
C ALA A 168 2.76 7.17 4.96
N LEU A 169 3.79 8.00 5.06
CA LEU A 169 4.04 9.10 4.12
C LEU A 169 4.34 8.60 2.71
N GLY A 170 5.19 7.57 2.60
CA GLY A 170 5.52 6.95 1.32
C GLY A 170 4.29 6.34 0.65
N PHE A 171 3.47 5.60 1.39
CA PHE A 171 2.23 5.01 0.87
C PHE A 171 1.22 6.09 0.44
N SER A 172 1.11 7.17 1.20
CA SER A 172 0.28 8.32 0.85
C SER A 172 0.77 9.01 -0.43
N GLY A 173 2.07 9.20 -0.57
CA GLY A 173 2.68 9.74 -1.77
C GLY A 173 2.44 8.88 -3.01
N LEU A 174 2.52 7.56 -2.87
CA LEU A 174 2.13 6.63 -3.93
C LEU A 174 0.66 6.81 -4.31
N ALA A 175 -0.26 6.78 -3.33
CA ALA A 175 -1.70 6.90 -3.58
C ALA A 175 -2.04 8.19 -4.35
N VAL A 176 -1.44 9.31 -3.98
CA VAL A 176 -1.58 10.59 -4.69
C VAL A 176 -0.97 10.51 -6.08
N SER A 177 0.22 9.92 -6.23
CA SER A 177 0.89 9.77 -7.52
C SER A 177 0.07 8.93 -8.50
N LEU A 178 -0.53 7.84 -8.07
CA LEU A 178 -1.41 7.01 -8.91
C LEU A 178 -2.63 7.79 -9.44
N ARG A 179 -3.05 8.83 -8.75
CA ARG A 179 -4.17 9.70 -9.12
C ARG A 179 -3.80 10.80 -10.12
N THR A 180 -2.53 11.20 -10.20
CA THR A 180 -2.12 12.31 -11.09
C THR A 180 -2.32 12.00 -12.57
N ARG A 181 -2.29 10.73 -12.95
CA ARG A 181 -2.44 10.26 -14.33
C ARG A 181 -3.64 9.33 -14.48
N GLN A 182 -4.84 9.82 -14.11
CA GLN A 182 -6.09 9.09 -14.31
C GLN A 182 -6.27 8.65 -15.76
N GLY A 183 -6.70 7.40 -15.95
CA GLY A 183 -6.87 6.83 -17.29
C GLY A 183 -5.61 6.21 -17.90
N THR A 184 -4.44 6.45 -17.32
CA THR A 184 -3.18 5.77 -17.69
C THR A 184 -2.95 4.55 -16.80
N ASP A 185 -2.22 3.57 -17.31
CA ASP A 185 -1.77 2.47 -16.48
C ASP A 185 -0.57 2.89 -15.64
N MET A 186 -0.74 2.92 -14.33
CA MET A 186 0.29 3.34 -13.37
C MET A 186 1.06 2.14 -12.78
N LEU A 187 0.97 0.94 -13.37
CA LEU A 187 1.84 -0.18 -13.01
C LEU A 187 3.35 0.16 -13.06
N PRO A 188 3.83 1.05 -13.95
CA PRO A 188 5.20 1.53 -13.87
C PRO A 188 5.59 2.12 -12.51
N ALA A 189 4.67 2.70 -11.74
CA ALA A 189 4.98 3.19 -10.39
C ALA A 189 5.33 2.04 -9.45
N ILE A 190 4.60 0.92 -9.53
CA ILE A 190 4.91 -0.26 -8.70
C ILE A 190 6.20 -0.92 -9.16
N PHE A 191 6.46 -0.96 -10.48
CA PHE A 191 7.71 -1.44 -11.06
C PHE A 191 8.91 -0.64 -10.55
N PHE A 192 8.89 0.69 -10.63
CA PHE A 192 9.95 1.54 -10.09
C PHE A 192 10.08 1.40 -8.57
N GLY A 193 8.95 1.27 -7.87
CA GLY A 193 8.94 1.11 -6.42
C GLY A 193 9.63 -0.18 -5.98
N SER A 194 9.34 -1.29 -6.63
CA SER A 194 10.02 -2.56 -6.34
C SER A 194 11.50 -2.51 -6.73
N LEU A 195 11.86 -1.89 -7.85
CA LEU A 195 13.25 -1.71 -8.27
C LEU A 195 14.04 -0.87 -7.26
N PHE A 196 13.51 0.30 -6.87
CA PHE A 196 14.17 1.17 -5.90
C PHE A 196 14.26 0.50 -4.52
N ALA A 197 13.26 -0.27 -4.10
CA ALA A 197 13.32 -1.03 -2.86
C ALA A 197 14.42 -2.11 -2.89
N VAL A 198 14.62 -2.79 -4.03
CA VAL A 198 15.76 -3.71 -4.23
C VAL A 198 17.08 -2.97 -4.09
N LEU A 199 17.21 -1.78 -4.69
CA LEU A 199 18.43 -0.97 -4.58
C LEU A 199 18.68 -0.51 -3.14
N PHE A 200 17.65 -0.04 -2.44
CA PHE A 200 17.76 0.34 -1.02
C PHE A 200 18.16 -0.86 -0.15
N ALA A 201 17.56 -2.03 -0.40
CA ALA A 201 17.88 -3.25 0.30
C ALA A 201 19.31 -3.72 0.01
N ALA A 202 19.78 -3.63 -1.24
CA ALA A 202 21.15 -3.97 -1.61
C ALA A 202 22.18 -3.09 -0.87
N VAL A 203 21.90 -1.78 -0.77
CA VAL A 203 22.72 -0.85 0.03
C VAL A 203 22.68 -1.24 1.51
N GLY A 204 21.49 -1.56 2.05
CA GLY A 204 21.35 -1.99 3.44
C GLY A 204 22.12 -3.27 3.75
N ILE A 205 22.06 -4.27 2.86
CA ILE A 205 22.84 -5.53 2.97
C ILE A 205 24.35 -5.23 2.96
N ALA A 206 24.80 -4.38 2.05
CA ALA A 206 26.21 -4.02 1.95
C ALA A 206 26.72 -3.26 3.19
N LEU A 207 25.87 -2.43 3.81
CA LEU A 207 26.24 -1.68 5.02
C LEU A 207 26.17 -2.52 6.30
N SER A 208 25.37 -3.59 6.31
CA SER A 208 25.21 -4.48 7.47
C SER A 208 26.05 -5.75 7.41
N ASP A 209 26.86 -5.92 6.36
CA ASP A 209 27.68 -7.12 6.09
C ASP A 209 26.90 -8.45 6.18
N SER A 210 25.55 -8.41 6.00
CA SER A 210 24.69 -9.58 6.17
C SER A 210 24.75 -10.59 5.01
N GLY A 211 25.34 -10.18 3.88
CA GLY A 211 25.44 -11.02 2.69
C GLY A 211 24.07 -11.27 2.01
N LEU A 212 24.09 -12.06 0.92
CA LEU A 212 22.87 -12.41 0.17
C LEU A 212 22.34 -13.81 0.49
N ILE A 213 23.08 -14.59 1.26
CA ILE A 213 22.72 -16.00 1.55
C ILE A 213 21.63 -16.00 2.64
N VAL A 214 20.52 -16.66 2.34
CA VAL A 214 19.40 -16.90 3.27
C VAL A 214 19.01 -18.37 3.21
N THR A 215 18.29 -18.86 4.20
CA THR A 215 17.74 -20.22 4.15
C THR A 215 16.75 -20.40 3.00
N PRO A 216 16.60 -21.60 2.42
CA PRO A 216 15.60 -21.84 1.38
C PRO A 216 14.18 -21.53 1.83
N ILE A 217 13.89 -21.70 3.12
CA ILE A 217 12.58 -21.40 3.72
C ILE A 217 12.35 -19.90 3.76
N ASP A 218 13.30 -19.12 4.25
CA ASP A 218 13.20 -17.65 4.31
C ASP A 218 13.13 -17.03 2.92
N LEU A 219 13.87 -17.61 1.95
CA LEU A 219 13.77 -17.23 0.56
C LEU A 219 12.35 -17.48 0.01
N ALA A 220 11.76 -18.63 0.32
CA ALA A 220 10.41 -18.97 -0.11
C ALA A 220 9.37 -18.03 0.51
N TYR A 221 9.46 -17.77 1.81
CA TYR A 221 8.56 -16.84 2.50
C TYR A 221 8.70 -15.41 1.98
N SER A 222 9.91 -14.88 1.90
CA SER A 222 10.16 -13.53 1.39
C SER A 222 9.70 -13.36 -0.07
N SER A 223 9.98 -14.35 -0.93
CA SER A 223 9.52 -14.34 -2.32
C SER A 223 8.01 -14.45 -2.43
N SER A 224 7.37 -15.28 -1.61
CA SER A 224 5.90 -15.40 -1.57
C SER A 224 5.22 -14.11 -1.14
N MET A 225 5.80 -13.38 -0.18
CA MET A 225 5.36 -12.03 0.16
C MET A 225 5.41 -11.10 -1.06
N GLY A 226 6.50 -11.16 -1.83
CA GLY A 226 6.63 -10.34 -3.04
C GLY A 226 5.61 -10.66 -4.11
N LEU A 227 5.40 -11.95 -4.41
CA LEU A 227 4.53 -12.41 -5.49
C LEU A 227 3.05 -12.28 -5.14
N PHE A 228 2.64 -12.83 -4.01
CA PHE A 228 1.22 -12.98 -3.66
C PHE A 228 0.74 -11.82 -2.78
N GLN A 229 1.35 -11.60 -1.64
CA GLN A 229 0.91 -10.60 -0.68
C GLN A 229 1.00 -9.19 -1.28
N VAL A 230 2.17 -8.79 -1.74
CA VAL A 230 2.40 -7.44 -2.30
C VAL A 230 1.97 -7.38 -3.77
N GLY A 231 2.35 -8.38 -4.58
CA GLY A 231 2.17 -8.35 -6.02
C GLY A 231 0.71 -8.32 -6.43
N VAL A 232 -0.09 -9.30 -6.01
CA VAL A 232 -1.53 -9.32 -6.30
C VAL A 232 -2.22 -8.12 -5.67
N GLY A 233 -1.88 -7.77 -4.42
CA GLY A 233 -2.44 -6.62 -3.73
C GLY A 233 -2.25 -5.32 -4.51
N PHE A 234 -1.03 -5.01 -4.96
CA PHE A 234 -0.76 -3.78 -5.72
C PHE A 234 -1.33 -3.80 -7.15
N LEU A 235 -1.45 -4.95 -7.78
CA LEU A 235 -2.17 -5.03 -9.06
C LEU A 235 -3.63 -4.60 -8.88
N LEU A 236 -4.30 -5.11 -7.87
CA LEU A 236 -5.69 -4.75 -7.55
C LEU A 236 -5.81 -3.28 -7.12
N PHE A 237 -4.92 -2.83 -6.24
CA PHE A 237 -4.88 -1.45 -5.75
C PHE A 237 -4.66 -0.43 -6.87
N THR A 238 -3.72 -0.70 -7.78
CA THR A 238 -3.42 0.19 -8.90
C THR A 238 -4.60 0.30 -9.88
N VAL A 239 -5.33 -0.79 -10.12
CA VAL A 239 -6.56 -0.76 -10.92
C VAL A 239 -7.64 0.00 -10.17
N GLY A 240 -7.81 -0.23 -8.88
CA GLY A 240 -8.75 0.48 -8.02
C GLY A 240 -8.50 1.99 -7.96
N ALA A 241 -7.23 2.39 -7.97
CA ALA A 241 -6.81 3.80 -7.93
C ALA A 241 -7.36 4.66 -9.09
N ARG A 242 -7.71 4.04 -10.20
CA ARG A 242 -8.33 4.75 -11.35
C ARG A 242 -9.78 5.18 -11.08
N HIS A 243 -10.39 4.64 -10.04
CA HIS A 243 -11.82 4.74 -9.78
C HIS A 243 -12.17 5.48 -8.49
N LEU A 244 -11.18 5.73 -7.63
CA LEU A 244 -11.36 6.27 -6.27
C LEU A 244 -10.50 7.51 -6.05
N LEU A 245 -10.85 8.32 -5.04
CA LEU A 245 -10.01 9.40 -4.55
C LEU A 245 -8.78 8.82 -3.81
N ALA A 246 -7.69 9.60 -3.73
CA ALA A 246 -6.48 9.14 -3.07
C ALA A 246 -6.72 8.79 -1.58
N VAL A 247 -7.50 9.62 -0.87
CA VAL A 247 -7.86 9.36 0.52
C VAL A 247 -8.79 8.14 0.67
N GLU A 248 -9.68 7.89 -0.29
CA GLU A 248 -10.52 6.68 -0.28
C GLU A 248 -9.69 5.41 -0.42
N LEU A 249 -8.66 5.44 -1.29
CA LEU A 249 -7.73 4.31 -1.46
C LEU A 249 -7.08 3.92 -0.15
N THR A 250 -6.50 4.88 0.55
CA THR A 250 -5.78 4.62 1.81
C THR A 250 -6.73 4.27 2.96
N LEU A 251 -7.95 4.85 2.99
CA LEU A 251 -8.94 4.48 4.01
C LEU A 251 -9.49 3.07 3.80
N LEU A 252 -9.82 2.70 2.56
CA LEU A 252 -10.31 1.36 2.25
C LEU A 252 -9.22 0.29 2.45
N SER A 253 -7.94 0.62 2.26
CA SER A 253 -6.83 -0.31 2.49
C SER A 253 -6.65 -0.67 3.98
N LEU A 254 -7.25 0.09 4.92
CA LEU A 254 -7.28 -0.29 6.35
C LEU A 254 -7.97 -1.64 6.61
N THR A 255 -8.61 -2.25 5.60
CA THR A 255 -9.07 -3.64 5.64
C THR A 255 -7.95 -4.60 6.05
N GLU A 256 -6.70 -4.29 5.69
CA GLU A 256 -5.52 -5.04 6.12
C GLU A 256 -5.44 -5.17 7.64
N ILE A 257 -5.71 -4.08 8.37
CA ILE A 257 -5.61 -4.03 9.83
C ILE A 257 -6.66 -4.92 10.50
N ILE A 258 -7.82 -5.09 9.87
CA ILE A 258 -8.88 -5.96 10.38
C ILE A 258 -8.61 -7.42 10.02
N ALA A 259 -8.23 -7.65 8.77
CA ALA A 259 -8.04 -9.01 8.26
C ALA A 259 -6.76 -9.66 8.85
N GLY A 260 -5.74 -8.89 9.23
CA GLY A 260 -4.50 -9.40 9.82
C GLY A 260 -4.73 -10.23 11.09
N PRO A 261 -5.32 -9.67 12.16
CA PRO A 261 -5.64 -10.41 13.38
C PRO A 261 -6.54 -11.63 13.14
N ILE A 262 -7.50 -11.53 12.21
CA ILE A 262 -8.38 -12.66 11.86
C ILE A 262 -7.57 -13.80 11.24
N LEU A 263 -6.64 -13.50 10.34
CA LEU A 263 -5.76 -14.50 9.75
C LEU A 263 -4.85 -15.17 10.79
N VAL A 264 -4.28 -14.40 11.70
CA VAL A 264 -3.47 -14.92 12.80
C VAL A 264 -4.30 -15.83 13.72
N TRP A 265 -5.54 -15.45 14.01
CA TRP A 265 -6.46 -16.29 14.78
C TRP A 265 -6.76 -17.63 14.08
N ILE A 266 -7.07 -17.59 12.79
CA ILE A 266 -7.41 -18.80 12.01
C ILE A 266 -6.21 -19.73 11.87
N VAL A 267 -5.00 -19.18 11.64
CA VAL A 267 -3.79 -19.97 11.31
C VAL A 267 -3.00 -20.39 12.54
N ILE A 268 -2.86 -19.51 13.52
CA ILE A 268 -2.04 -19.73 14.73
C ILE A 268 -2.93 -20.06 15.94
N GLY A 269 -4.25 -19.79 15.89
CA GLY A 269 -5.18 -20.01 17.01
C GLY A 269 -5.13 -18.92 18.09
N GLU A 270 -4.40 -17.84 17.87
CA GLU A 270 -4.30 -16.72 18.80
C GLU A 270 -5.59 -15.89 18.75
N VAL A 271 -6.40 -15.96 19.81
CA VAL A 271 -7.69 -15.25 19.87
C VAL A 271 -7.44 -13.74 20.04
N PRO A 272 -8.01 -12.89 19.15
CA PRO A 272 -7.88 -11.45 19.27
C PRO A 272 -8.47 -10.94 20.59
N SER A 273 -7.88 -9.90 21.17
CA SER A 273 -8.37 -9.26 22.38
C SER A 273 -9.74 -8.60 22.18
N LEU A 274 -10.45 -8.35 23.28
CA LEU A 274 -11.73 -7.62 23.24
C LEU A 274 -11.56 -6.23 22.57
N GLY A 275 -10.43 -5.58 22.84
CA GLY A 275 -10.06 -4.31 22.21
C GLY A 275 -9.87 -4.45 20.68
N ALA A 276 -9.27 -5.55 20.23
CA ALA A 276 -9.11 -5.85 18.82
C ALA A 276 -10.47 -6.01 18.10
N PHE A 277 -11.42 -6.70 18.72
CA PHE A 277 -12.79 -6.79 18.20
C PHE A 277 -13.51 -5.44 18.18
N ALA A 278 -13.52 -4.70 19.32
CA ALA A 278 -14.21 -3.42 19.42
C ALA A 278 -13.62 -2.38 18.43
N GLY A 279 -12.29 -2.25 18.38
CA GLY A 279 -11.61 -1.36 17.44
C GLY A 279 -11.80 -1.78 15.98
N GLY A 280 -11.75 -3.09 15.71
CA GLY A 280 -12.00 -3.65 14.37
C GLY A 280 -13.41 -3.33 13.88
N PHE A 281 -14.45 -3.39 14.72
CA PHE A 281 -15.80 -2.98 14.36
C PHE A 281 -15.92 -1.50 14.03
N LEU A 282 -15.23 -0.62 14.74
CA LEU A 282 -15.21 0.82 14.42
C LEU A 282 -14.55 1.08 13.06
N ILE A 283 -13.39 0.44 12.80
CA ILE A 283 -12.69 0.55 11.52
C ILE A 283 -13.57 0.00 10.39
N LEU A 284 -14.17 -1.18 10.58
CA LEU A 284 -15.08 -1.77 9.61
C LEU A 284 -16.27 -0.86 9.32
N GLY A 285 -16.86 -0.27 10.36
CA GLY A 285 -17.95 0.71 10.24
C GLY A 285 -17.52 1.92 9.39
N ALA A 286 -16.34 2.46 9.61
CA ALA A 286 -15.79 3.56 8.82
C ALA A 286 -15.58 3.16 7.35
N ILE A 287 -15.00 1.98 7.10
CA ILE A 287 -14.78 1.44 5.74
C ILE A 287 -16.11 1.23 5.01
N VAL A 288 -17.08 0.57 5.66
CA VAL A 288 -18.41 0.31 5.08
C VAL A 288 -19.16 1.62 4.81
N THR A 289 -19.14 2.56 5.76
CA THR A 289 -19.75 3.89 5.58
C THR A 289 -19.12 4.62 4.40
N MET A 290 -17.78 4.59 4.29
CA MET A 290 -17.08 5.20 3.17
C MET A 290 -17.41 4.50 1.84
N ALA A 291 -17.49 3.17 1.85
CA ALA A 291 -17.82 2.39 0.66
C ALA A 291 -19.24 2.66 0.15
N LEU A 292 -20.22 2.78 1.04
CA LEU A 292 -21.64 2.94 0.69
C LEU A 292 -22.03 4.38 0.43
N LEU A 293 -21.59 5.30 1.30
CA LEU A 293 -22.05 6.69 1.33
C LEU A 293 -21.03 7.70 0.83
N GLY A 294 -19.75 7.28 0.63
CA GLY A 294 -18.72 8.18 0.13
C GLY A 294 -19.17 8.80 -1.20
N ALA A 295 -19.27 10.12 -1.22
CA ALA A 295 -19.67 10.84 -2.40
C ALA A 295 -18.62 10.69 -3.49
N SER A 296 -19.04 10.30 -4.69
CA SER A 296 -18.31 10.58 -5.91
C SER A 296 -18.32 12.10 -6.11
N THR A 297 -17.34 12.79 -5.51
CA THR A 297 -17.12 14.19 -5.87
C THR A 297 -16.76 14.19 -7.36
N PRO A 298 -17.49 14.93 -8.22
CA PRO A 298 -17.12 15.04 -9.61
C PRO A 298 -15.67 15.46 -9.65
N ALA A 299 -14.83 14.71 -10.39
CA ALA A 299 -13.44 15.09 -10.60
C ALA A 299 -13.44 16.57 -10.99
N ALA A 300 -12.80 17.40 -10.19
CA ALA A 300 -12.62 18.80 -10.52
C ALA A 300 -12.05 18.82 -11.94
N ARG A 301 -12.78 19.41 -12.87
CA ARG A 301 -12.34 19.55 -14.26
C ARG A 301 -10.94 20.11 -14.19
N SER A 302 -9.96 19.31 -14.63
CA SER A 302 -8.59 19.76 -14.80
C SER A 302 -8.64 21.07 -15.56
N ARG A 303 -8.27 22.17 -14.92
CA ARG A 303 -8.02 23.43 -15.64
C ARG A 303 -6.93 23.09 -16.65
N PRO A 304 -7.12 23.34 -17.94
CA PRO A 304 -6.03 23.22 -18.87
C PRO A 304 -4.94 24.17 -18.40
N VAL A 305 -3.76 23.64 -18.21
CA VAL A 305 -2.55 24.44 -17.97
C VAL A 305 -2.33 25.20 -19.26
N SER A 306 -2.58 26.49 -19.25
CA SER A 306 -2.26 27.44 -20.29
C SER A 306 -0.76 27.65 -20.40
#